data_5c5c0dceeaee23b0f703e61bdc1feff1
#
_entry.id   5c5c0dceeaee23b0f703e61bdc1feff1
#
_cell.length_a   1.000
_cell.length_b   1.000
_cell.length_c   1.000
_cell.angle_alpha   90.00
_cell.angle_beta   90.00
_cell.angle_gamma   90.00
#
_symmetry.space_group_name_H-M   'P 1'
#
loop_
_entity.id
_entity.type
_entity.pdbx_description
1 polymer ?
#
loop_
_entity_poly.entity_id
_entity_poly.type
_entity_poly.pdbx_seq_one_letter_code
_entity_poly.pdbx_strand_id
1 'polypeptide(L)'
;LFISTRDEGGNWSVPESMDEINTVFNEGAPAISPAGNTLVFTSCDRKESYGGCDLFISKKENGKWSQAVNLGDKINTPAYESQPCFGDNGNLIFFCSNRTGSIGGKDIWFSYRQEDRSWAKPLNLGPAINTIDNEECPFLHPNGLTLYFSSDGHPGMGAKDVFYSEKVGANKWKTAINLGYP
;
A
#
# COMPACT_ATOMS: atom_id res chain seq x y z
N LEU A 1 -10.02 -2.35 12.00
CA LEU A 1 -9.76 -0.93 11.70
C LEU A 1 -10.68 -0.03 12.52
N PHE A 2 -10.21 1.18 12.86
CA PHE A 2 -10.97 2.22 13.54
C PHE A 2 -10.82 3.54 12.79
N ILE A 3 -11.81 4.41 12.87
CA ILE A 3 -11.80 5.73 12.25
C ILE A 3 -12.05 6.81 13.30
N SER A 4 -11.26 7.89 13.23
CA SER A 4 -11.52 9.14 13.93
C SER A 4 -11.60 10.26 12.92
N THR A 5 -12.44 11.25 13.19
CA THR A 5 -12.57 12.47 12.38
C THR A 5 -12.10 13.67 13.16
N ARG A 6 -11.53 14.65 12.47
CA ARG A 6 -11.08 15.91 13.06
C ARG A 6 -12.15 16.98 12.84
N ASP A 7 -12.56 17.66 13.89
CA ASP A 7 -13.50 18.79 13.81
C ASP A 7 -12.80 20.08 13.33
N GLU A 8 -13.57 21.14 13.09
CA GLU A 8 -13.06 22.44 12.68
C GLU A 8 -12.15 23.10 13.75
N GLY A 9 -12.34 22.76 15.01
CA GLY A 9 -11.51 23.19 16.13
C GLY A 9 -10.19 22.40 16.26
N GLY A 10 -10.00 21.39 15.42
CA GLY A 10 -8.81 20.56 15.39
C GLY A 10 -8.81 19.38 16.36
N ASN A 11 -9.92 19.09 17.05
CA ASN A 11 -10.05 17.99 17.99
C ASN A 11 -10.42 16.70 17.23
N TRP A 12 -9.90 15.56 17.70
CA TRP A 12 -10.23 14.26 17.16
C TRP A 12 -11.43 13.64 17.89
N SER A 13 -12.33 13.02 17.13
CA SER A 13 -13.41 12.21 17.70
C SER A 13 -12.85 10.97 18.41
N VAL A 14 -13.66 10.40 19.30
CA VAL A 14 -13.41 9.04 19.80
C VAL A 14 -13.33 8.08 18.61
N PRO A 15 -12.36 7.16 18.57
CA PRO A 15 -12.27 6.18 17.50
C PRO A 15 -13.52 5.27 17.47
N GLU A 16 -14.10 5.12 16.27
CA GLU A 16 -15.25 4.24 16.03
C GLU A 16 -14.80 3.02 15.21
N SER A 17 -15.37 1.84 15.52
CA SER A 17 -15.11 0.62 14.75
C SER A 17 -15.68 0.73 13.34
N MET A 18 -14.93 0.24 12.36
CA MET A 18 -15.38 0.17 10.96
C MET A 18 -16.05 -1.20 10.71
N ASP A 19 -17.24 -1.41 11.26
CA ASP A 19 -17.90 -2.72 11.30
C ASP A 19 -18.25 -3.29 9.92
N GLU A 20 -18.42 -2.43 8.90
CA GLU A 20 -18.60 -2.86 7.51
C GLU A 20 -17.32 -3.46 6.89
N ILE A 21 -16.16 -3.20 7.52
CA ILE A 21 -14.84 -3.60 7.03
C ILE A 21 -14.24 -4.69 7.91
N ASN A 22 -14.35 -4.50 9.23
CA ASN A 22 -13.76 -5.40 10.21
C ASN A 22 -14.46 -6.78 10.20
N THR A 23 -13.66 -7.82 10.35
CA THR A 23 -14.12 -9.20 10.49
C THR A 23 -13.52 -9.84 11.74
N VAL A 24 -13.69 -11.14 11.88
CA VAL A 24 -13.01 -11.94 12.92
C VAL A 24 -11.53 -12.20 12.59
N PHE A 25 -11.09 -11.80 11.40
CA PHE A 25 -9.73 -11.94 10.93
C PHE A 25 -8.90 -10.67 11.18
N ASN A 26 -7.69 -10.63 10.62
CA ASN A 26 -6.78 -9.51 10.80
C ASN A 26 -6.90 -8.52 9.63
N GLU A 27 -7.32 -7.30 9.92
CA GLU A 27 -7.31 -6.16 9.02
C GLU A 27 -6.27 -5.14 9.46
N GLY A 28 -5.46 -4.65 8.52
CA GLY A 28 -4.41 -3.68 8.82
C GLY A 28 -3.92 -2.89 7.62
N ALA A 29 -2.92 -2.06 7.86
CA ALA A 29 -2.25 -1.25 6.84
C ALA A 29 -3.22 -0.53 5.90
N PRO A 30 -4.13 0.32 6.40
CA PRO A 30 -5.11 1.03 5.58
C PRO A 30 -4.46 2.16 4.77
N ALA A 31 -4.92 2.35 3.53
CA ALA A 31 -4.63 3.50 2.70
C ALA A 31 -5.94 4.12 2.19
N ILE A 32 -6.13 5.40 2.42
CA ILE A 32 -7.28 6.16 1.92
C ILE A 32 -6.85 6.95 0.69
N SER A 33 -7.66 6.93 -0.36
CA SER A 33 -7.42 7.74 -1.56
C SER A 33 -7.43 9.23 -1.22
N PRO A 34 -6.71 10.10 -1.97
CA PRO A 34 -6.73 11.54 -1.74
C PRO A 34 -8.12 12.17 -1.74
N ALA A 35 -9.08 11.60 -2.47
CA ALA A 35 -10.48 12.04 -2.47
C ALA A 35 -11.27 11.61 -1.22
N GLY A 36 -10.68 10.81 -0.33
CA GLY A 36 -11.31 10.34 0.91
C GLY A 36 -12.46 9.34 0.75
N ASN A 37 -12.66 8.81 -0.45
CA ASN A 37 -13.82 7.98 -0.80
C ASN A 37 -13.48 6.52 -1.17
N THR A 38 -12.22 6.15 -1.12
CA THR A 38 -11.77 4.79 -1.40
C THR A 38 -10.75 4.39 -0.35
N LEU A 39 -10.96 3.25 0.28
CA LEU A 39 -10.06 2.63 1.25
C LEU A 39 -9.55 1.33 0.65
N VAL A 40 -8.23 1.15 0.62
CA VAL A 40 -7.59 -0.14 0.37
C VAL A 40 -6.82 -0.53 1.63
N PHE A 41 -6.89 -1.78 2.01
CA PHE A 41 -6.26 -2.29 3.22
C PHE A 41 -5.86 -3.76 3.04
N THR A 42 -5.00 -4.24 3.91
CA THR A 42 -4.62 -5.65 3.97
C THR A 42 -5.61 -6.40 4.84
N SER A 43 -6.05 -7.57 4.38
CA SER A 43 -6.74 -8.52 5.24
C SER A 43 -6.18 -9.92 5.02
N CYS A 44 -5.98 -10.64 6.13
CA CYS A 44 -5.42 -11.98 6.11
C CYS A 44 -6.49 -13.01 6.46
N ASP A 45 -6.33 -14.21 5.90
CA ASP A 45 -7.13 -15.40 6.21
C ASP A 45 -8.63 -15.31 5.87
N ARG A 46 -9.08 -14.32 5.09
CA ARG A 46 -10.47 -14.28 4.58
C ARG A 46 -10.70 -15.40 3.57
N LYS A 47 -11.93 -15.90 3.52
CA LYS A 47 -12.33 -16.97 2.59
C LYS A 47 -12.18 -16.56 1.11
N GLU A 48 -12.33 -15.27 0.84
CA GLU A 48 -12.23 -14.68 -0.50
C GLU A 48 -10.78 -14.35 -0.90
N SER A 49 -9.78 -14.68 -0.04
CA SER A 49 -8.37 -14.43 -0.35
C SER A 49 -7.81 -15.46 -1.32
N TYR A 50 -6.88 -15.01 -2.16
CA TYR A 50 -6.07 -15.83 -3.05
C TYR A 50 -4.86 -16.42 -2.32
N GLY A 51 -4.30 -15.65 -1.34
CA GLY A 51 -3.16 -16.00 -0.51
C GLY A 51 -3.46 -15.88 0.98
N GLY A 52 -2.41 -15.88 1.79
CA GLY A 52 -2.53 -15.70 3.24
C GLY A 52 -2.97 -14.29 3.61
N CYS A 53 -2.47 -13.28 2.91
CA CYS A 53 -2.87 -11.88 3.06
C CYS A 53 -3.05 -11.24 1.70
N ASP A 54 -4.19 -10.60 1.49
CA ASP A 54 -4.60 -9.95 0.26
C ASP A 54 -4.95 -8.48 0.49
N LEU A 55 -4.98 -7.70 -0.58
CA LEU A 55 -5.52 -6.35 -0.58
C LEU A 55 -7.03 -6.37 -0.85
N PHE A 56 -7.77 -5.67 0.00
CA PHE A 56 -9.21 -5.47 -0.10
C PHE A 56 -9.54 -4.00 -0.30
N ILE A 57 -10.66 -3.71 -0.92
CA ILE A 57 -11.13 -2.37 -1.21
C ILE A 57 -12.54 -2.14 -0.67
N SER A 58 -12.77 -0.96 -0.11
CA SER A 58 -14.09 -0.44 0.23
C SER A 58 -14.25 0.96 -0.35
N LYS A 59 -15.46 1.32 -0.74
CA LYS A 59 -15.81 2.64 -1.26
C LYS A 59 -16.75 3.35 -0.30
N LYS A 60 -16.61 4.66 -0.17
CA LYS A 60 -17.52 5.48 0.61
C LYS A 60 -18.62 6.03 -0.29
N GLU A 61 -19.86 5.62 -0.02
CA GLU A 61 -21.06 6.02 -0.76
C GLU A 61 -22.07 6.58 0.24
N ASN A 62 -22.58 7.78 -0.04
CA ASN A 62 -23.53 8.48 0.86
C ASN A 62 -23.03 8.57 2.32
N GLY A 63 -21.73 8.79 2.50
CA GLY A 63 -21.11 8.93 3.82
C GLY A 63 -20.76 7.61 4.52
N LYS A 64 -21.16 6.45 3.99
CA LYS A 64 -20.91 5.12 4.57
C LYS A 64 -19.93 4.33 3.74
N TRP A 65 -19.09 3.55 4.40
CA TRP A 65 -18.20 2.59 3.72
C TRP A 65 -19.00 1.38 3.26
N SER A 66 -18.74 0.92 2.05
CA SER A 66 -19.31 -0.32 1.53
C SER A 66 -18.65 -1.53 2.19
N GLN A 67 -19.31 -2.66 2.11
CA GLN A 67 -18.68 -3.94 2.42
C GLN A 67 -17.40 -4.10 1.58
N ALA A 68 -16.32 -4.57 2.21
CA ALA A 68 -15.04 -4.75 1.53
C ALA A 68 -15.09 -5.90 0.54
N VAL A 69 -14.46 -5.71 -0.60
CA VAL A 69 -14.28 -6.75 -1.62
C VAL A 69 -12.80 -6.94 -1.93
N ASN A 70 -12.42 -8.16 -2.28
CA ASN A 70 -11.05 -8.49 -2.71
C ASN A 70 -10.70 -7.69 -3.98
N LEU A 71 -9.48 -7.15 -4.08
CA LEU A 71 -9.01 -6.38 -5.25
C LEU A 71 -8.85 -7.23 -6.52
N GLY A 72 -9.00 -8.54 -6.40
CA GLY A 72 -9.00 -9.48 -7.51
C GLY A 72 -7.62 -10.00 -7.92
N ASP A 73 -7.63 -10.98 -8.81
CA ASP A 73 -6.48 -11.78 -9.23
C ASP A 73 -5.40 -11.02 -10.02
N LYS A 74 -5.69 -9.83 -10.50
CA LYS A 74 -4.67 -8.97 -11.10
C LYS A 74 -3.71 -8.41 -10.05
N ILE A 75 -4.26 -8.02 -8.88
CA ILE A 75 -3.48 -7.45 -7.78
C ILE A 75 -3.05 -8.53 -6.80
N ASN A 76 -3.97 -9.37 -6.36
CA ASN A 76 -3.70 -10.42 -5.39
C ASN A 76 -3.25 -11.71 -6.05
N THR A 77 -2.43 -12.49 -5.36
CA THR A 77 -1.85 -13.75 -5.82
C THR A 77 -1.90 -14.78 -4.67
N PRO A 78 -1.53 -16.05 -4.90
CA PRO A 78 -1.34 -17.00 -3.79
C PRO A 78 -0.19 -16.62 -2.84
N ALA A 79 0.58 -15.57 -3.14
CA ALA A 79 1.63 -15.04 -2.29
C ALA A 79 1.07 -14.07 -1.22
N TYR A 80 1.88 -13.19 -0.71
CA TYR A 80 1.54 -12.18 0.28
C TYR A 80 1.44 -10.81 -0.39
N GLU A 81 0.29 -10.14 -0.25
CA GLU A 81 0.08 -8.76 -0.67
C GLU A 81 -0.33 -7.90 0.52
N SER A 82 0.37 -6.79 0.76
CA SER A 82 0.14 -5.97 1.95
C SER A 82 0.62 -4.53 1.80
N GLN A 83 0.28 -3.70 2.79
CA GLN A 83 0.78 -2.33 2.98
C GLN A 83 0.57 -1.46 1.74
N PRO A 84 -0.68 -1.30 1.29
CA PRO A 84 -0.98 -0.47 0.12
C PRO A 84 -0.71 1.01 0.39
N CYS A 85 -0.34 1.74 -0.66
CA CYS A 85 -0.26 3.19 -0.67
C CYS A 85 -0.81 3.73 -1.99
N PHE A 86 -1.67 4.73 -1.96
CA PHE A 86 -2.16 5.39 -3.15
C PHE A 86 -1.17 6.44 -3.67
N GLY A 87 -1.16 6.59 -4.99
CA GLY A 87 -0.54 7.69 -5.72
C GLY A 87 -1.45 8.18 -6.85
N ASP A 88 -1.03 9.24 -7.54
CA ASP A 88 -1.71 9.79 -8.71
C ASP A 88 -3.23 9.92 -8.53
N ASN A 89 -3.66 10.65 -7.49
CA ASN A 89 -5.07 10.86 -7.15
C ASN A 89 -5.91 9.56 -7.07
N GLY A 90 -5.29 8.45 -6.66
CA GLY A 90 -5.94 7.15 -6.53
C GLY A 90 -5.91 6.26 -7.78
N ASN A 91 -5.23 6.72 -8.86
CA ASN A 91 -5.04 5.95 -10.09
C ASN A 91 -3.78 5.06 -10.06
N LEU A 92 -2.97 5.19 -9.04
CA LEU A 92 -1.76 4.42 -8.81
C LEU A 92 -1.82 3.80 -7.42
N ILE A 93 -1.41 2.54 -7.31
CA ILE A 93 -1.26 1.86 -6.03
C ILE A 93 0.12 1.21 -5.95
N PHE A 94 0.81 1.44 -4.84
CA PHE A 94 1.99 0.69 -4.44
C PHE A 94 1.62 -0.29 -3.35
N PHE A 95 2.32 -1.41 -3.27
CA PHE A 95 2.11 -2.42 -2.23
C PHE A 95 3.32 -3.35 -2.13
N CYS A 96 3.42 -4.07 -1.02
CA CYS A 96 4.45 -5.10 -0.82
C CYS A 96 3.94 -6.45 -1.27
N SER A 97 4.81 -7.24 -1.89
CA SER A 97 4.51 -8.63 -2.23
C SER A 97 5.78 -9.46 -2.41
N ASN A 98 5.72 -10.73 -2.03
CA ASN A 98 6.74 -11.73 -2.30
C ASN A 98 6.33 -12.67 -3.45
N ARG A 99 5.50 -12.15 -4.39
CA ARG A 99 5.04 -12.89 -5.58
C ARG A 99 6.17 -13.31 -6.49
N THR A 100 5.90 -14.26 -7.35
CA THR A 100 6.82 -14.67 -8.42
C THR A 100 7.27 -13.46 -9.24
N GLY A 101 8.58 -13.29 -9.38
CA GLY A 101 9.21 -12.14 -10.04
C GLY A 101 9.70 -11.07 -9.07
N SER A 102 9.61 -11.29 -7.76
CA SER A 102 10.35 -10.50 -6.78
C SER A 102 11.86 -10.70 -6.95
N ILE A 103 12.62 -9.66 -6.64
CA ILE A 103 14.09 -9.66 -6.65
C ILE A 103 14.61 -10.41 -5.43
N GLY A 104 13.92 -10.22 -4.30
CA GLY A 104 14.31 -10.83 -3.05
C GLY A 104 13.14 -11.38 -2.24
N GLY A 105 13.05 -10.97 -1.00
CA GLY A 105 11.97 -11.33 -0.09
C GLY A 105 10.65 -10.66 -0.48
N LYS A 106 10.28 -9.61 0.26
CA LYS A 106 9.14 -8.76 -0.10
C LYS A 106 9.66 -7.55 -0.87
N ASP A 107 9.14 -7.37 -2.06
CA ASP A 107 9.44 -6.23 -2.93
C ASP A 107 8.29 -5.23 -2.93
N ILE A 108 8.58 -3.99 -3.27
CA ILE A 108 7.56 -2.99 -3.59
C ILE A 108 7.18 -3.13 -5.05
N TRP A 109 5.89 -3.33 -5.26
CA TRP A 109 5.22 -3.43 -6.55
C TRP A 109 4.27 -2.25 -6.73
N PHE A 110 3.90 -1.96 -7.97
CA PHE A 110 2.91 -0.95 -8.27
C PHE A 110 1.99 -1.37 -9.41
N SER A 111 0.78 -0.83 -9.40
CA SER A 111 -0.20 -0.98 -10.48
C SER A 111 -0.93 0.33 -10.69
N TYR A 112 -1.40 0.57 -11.90
CA TYR A 112 -2.17 1.76 -12.27
C TYR A 112 -3.55 1.38 -12.80
N ARG A 113 -4.49 2.32 -12.67
CA ARG A 113 -5.83 2.19 -13.23
C ARG A 113 -5.78 2.31 -14.74
N GLN A 114 -6.46 1.42 -15.42
CA GLN A 114 -6.69 1.46 -16.87
C GLN A 114 -7.93 2.33 -17.17
N GLU A 115 -8.19 2.61 -18.44
CA GLU A 115 -9.35 3.39 -18.89
C GLU A 115 -10.68 2.76 -18.46
N ASP A 116 -10.77 1.44 -18.46
CA ASP A 116 -11.92 0.65 -17.98
C ASP A 116 -12.03 0.60 -16.45
N ARG A 117 -11.19 1.34 -15.73
CA ARG A 117 -11.05 1.36 -14.27
C ARG A 117 -10.59 0.05 -13.62
N SER A 118 -10.18 -0.94 -14.40
CA SER A 118 -9.49 -2.11 -13.86
C SER A 118 -8.05 -1.77 -13.48
N TRP A 119 -7.43 -2.59 -12.66
CA TRP A 119 -6.00 -2.48 -12.39
C TRP A 119 -5.18 -3.16 -13.49
N ALA A 120 -4.09 -2.54 -13.90
CA ALA A 120 -3.11 -3.16 -14.77
C ALA A 120 -2.37 -4.30 -14.04
N LYS A 121 -1.69 -5.16 -14.78
CA LYS A 121 -0.77 -6.14 -14.19
C LYS A 121 0.31 -5.40 -13.40
N PRO A 122 0.55 -5.74 -12.12
CA PRO A 122 1.56 -5.10 -11.31
C PRO A 122 2.97 -5.25 -11.89
N LEU A 123 3.77 -4.21 -11.72
CA LEU A 123 5.17 -4.15 -12.09
C LEU A 123 6.03 -4.00 -10.84
N ASN A 124 7.15 -4.71 -10.81
CA ASN A 124 8.17 -4.55 -9.78
C ASN A 124 8.89 -3.20 -9.94
N LEU A 125 9.17 -2.48 -8.86
CA LEU A 125 9.88 -1.19 -8.93
C LEU A 125 11.35 -1.32 -9.34
N GLY A 126 11.87 -2.53 -9.38
CA GLY A 126 13.24 -2.82 -9.83
C GLY A 126 14.33 -2.52 -8.79
N PRO A 127 15.60 -2.79 -9.17
CA PRO A 127 16.72 -2.85 -8.23
C PRO A 127 17.20 -1.50 -7.70
N ALA A 128 16.63 -0.39 -8.15
CA ALA A 128 16.89 0.91 -7.54
C ALA A 128 16.18 1.06 -6.18
N ILE A 129 15.10 0.30 -6.00
CA ILE A 129 14.25 0.28 -4.80
C ILE A 129 14.35 -1.06 -4.08
N ASN A 130 14.14 -2.17 -4.81
CA ASN A 130 14.06 -3.51 -4.24
C ASN A 130 15.44 -4.18 -4.20
N THR A 131 15.68 -4.95 -3.14
CA THR A 131 16.93 -5.68 -2.87
C THR A 131 16.67 -7.19 -2.79
N ILE A 132 17.68 -7.94 -2.36
CA ILE A 132 17.52 -9.39 -2.09
C ILE A 132 16.78 -9.69 -0.78
N ASP A 133 16.59 -8.70 0.07
CA ASP A 133 15.90 -8.82 1.35
C ASP A 133 14.46 -8.28 1.26
N ASN A 134 14.00 -7.45 2.18
CA ASN A 134 12.62 -6.98 2.21
C ASN A 134 12.51 -5.47 2.10
N GLU A 135 11.64 -5.00 1.22
CA GLU A 135 11.18 -3.62 1.14
C GLU A 135 9.71 -3.57 1.49
N GLU A 136 9.36 -2.71 2.45
CA GLU A 136 8.02 -2.65 3.05
C GLU A 136 7.55 -1.21 3.25
N CYS A 137 6.26 -1.06 3.56
CA CYS A 137 5.62 0.22 3.93
C CYS A 137 5.85 1.34 2.91
N PRO A 138 5.57 1.14 1.61
CA PRO A 138 5.70 2.22 0.63
C PRO A 138 4.80 3.39 0.97
N PHE A 139 5.33 4.61 0.88
CA PHE A 139 4.60 5.85 1.00
C PHE A 139 5.02 6.84 -0.08
N LEU A 140 4.13 7.10 -1.03
CA LEU A 140 4.38 8.13 -2.03
C LEU A 140 4.01 9.51 -1.45
N HIS A 141 4.99 10.40 -1.37
CA HIS A 141 4.74 11.78 -0.96
C HIS A 141 3.72 12.45 -1.89
N PRO A 142 2.86 13.37 -1.39
CA PRO A 142 1.85 14.05 -2.21
C PRO A 142 2.38 14.81 -3.42
N ASN A 143 3.69 15.12 -3.48
CA ASN A 143 4.31 15.68 -4.68
C ASN A 143 4.37 14.70 -5.87
N GLY A 144 4.09 13.40 -5.65
CA GLY A 144 4.14 12.35 -6.66
C GLY A 144 5.54 11.98 -7.14
N LEU A 145 6.59 12.53 -6.52
CA LEU A 145 7.98 12.41 -6.96
C LEU A 145 8.90 11.72 -5.97
N THR A 146 8.50 11.58 -4.71
CA THR A 146 9.34 11.00 -3.65
C THR A 146 8.63 9.81 -3.04
N LEU A 147 9.24 8.63 -3.12
CA LEU A 147 8.78 7.40 -2.49
C LEU A 147 9.61 7.15 -1.23
N TYR A 148 8.96 6.98 -0.09
CA TYR A 148 9.53 6.51 1.16
C TYR A 148 9.18 5.05 1.38
N PHE A 149 10.06 4.29 2.00
CA PHE A 149 9.84 2.88 2.32
C PHE A 149 10.82 2.42 3.39
N SER A 150 10.55 1.28 4.02
CA SER A 150 11.50 0.62 4.91
C SER A 150 12.19 -0.53 4.19
N SER A 151 13.47 -0.75 4.50
CA SER A 151 14.25 -1.87 3.96
C SER A 151 15.24 -2.41 4.98
N ASP A 152 15.46 -3.72 4.93
CA ASP A 152 16.54 -4.42 5.63
C ASP A 152 17.67 -4.88 4.68
N GLY A 153 17.53 -4.62 3.37
CA GLY A 153 18.52 -5.00 2.36
C GLY A 153 19.41 -3.87 1.86
N HIS A 154 18.98 -2.61 1.97
CA HIS A 154 19.83 -1.48 1.66
C HIS A 154 20.83 -1.20 2.81
N PRO A 155 22.02 -0.65 2.52
CA PRO A 155 22.97 -0.25 3.56
C PRO A 155 22.34 0.74 4.56
N GLY A 156 22.21 0.32 5.82
CA GLY A 156 21.52 1.05 6.87
C GLY A 156 22.22 0.99 8.21
N MET A 157 21.55 1.44 9.26
CA MET A 157 22.08 1.54 10.63
C MET A 157 21.51 0.45 11.56
N GLY A 158 20.46 -0.25 11.14
CA GLY A 158 19.78 -1.27 11.92
C GLY A 158 19.26 -2.43 11.08
N ALA A 159 18.31 -3.18 11.62
CA ALA A 159 17.67 -4.28 10.90
C ALA A 159 16.77 -3.75 9.78
N LYS A 160 15.96 -2.72 10.06
CA LYS A 160 15.15 -2.00 9.08
C LYS A 160 15.33 -0.50 9.28
N ASP A 161 15.66 0.18 8.21
CA ASP A 161 15.76 1.63 8.16
C ASP A 161 14.76 2.21 7.17
N VAL A 162 14.52 3.52 7.27
CA VAL A 162 13.69 4.26 6.34
C VAL A 162 14.56 4.83 5.22
N PHE A 163 14.13 4.60 3.99
CA PHE A 163 14.76 5.09 2.78
C PHE A 163 13.81 5.96 1.99
N TYR A 164 14.37 6.79 1.14
CA TYR A 164 13.61 7.50 0.12
C TYR A 164 14.29 7.39 -1.23
N SER A 165 13.48 7.52 -2.28
CA SER A 165 13.96 7.62 -3.65
C SER A 165 13.15 8.65 -4.42
N GLU A 166 13.80 9.31 -5.38
CA GLU A 166 13.18 10.30 -6.25
C GLU A 166 12.88 9.71 -7.62
N LYS A 167 11.69 10.03 -8.13
CA LYS A 167 11.24 9.63 -9.46
C LYS A 167 11.97 10.44 -10.53
N VAL A 168 12.55 9.77 -11.52
CA VAL A 168 13.28 10.41 -12.65
C VAL A 168 12.63 10.14 -14.00
N GLY A 169 11.56 9.38 -14.04
CA GLY A 169 10.81 9.06 -15.27
C GLY A 169 9.52 8.31 -14.94
N ALA A 170 8.74 7.92 -15.93
CA ALA A 170 7.43 7.30 -15.72
C ALA A 170 7.46 6.15 -14.70
N ASN A 171 8.42 5.23 -14.83
CA ASN A 171 8.61 4.10 -13.92
C ASN A 171 10.08 3.94 -13.52
N LYS A 172 10.81 5.07 -13.44
CA LYS A 172 12.23 5.08 -13.10
C LYS A 172 12.45 5.87 -11.82
N TRP A 173 13.20 5.27 -10.92
CA TRP A 173 13.56 5.79 -9.62
C TRP A 173 15.07 5.89 -9.50
N LYS A 174 15.58 6.85 -8.76
CA LYS A 174 16.97 6.91 -8.33
C LYS A 174 17.25 5.77 -7.34
N THR A 175 18.53 5.44 -7.18
CA THR A 175 18.94 4.57 -6.07
C THR A 175 18.45 5.13 -4.74
N ALA A 176 17.94 4.25 -3.89
CA ALA A 176 17.43 4.60 -2.58
C ALA A 176 18.53 5.23 -1.69
N ILE A 177 18.13 6.21 -0.89
CA ILE A 177 19.00 6.91 0.06
C ILE A 177 18.42 6.70 1.45
N ASN A 178 19.27 6.30 2.41
CA ASN A 178 18.89 6.20 3.82
C ASN A 178 18.49 7.58 4.34
N LEU A 179 17.34 7.66 5.04
CA LEU A 179 16.85 8.94 5.59
C LEU A 179 17.74 9.50 6.69
N GLY A 180 18.61 8.66 7.25
CA GLY A 180 19.54 9.03 8.30
C GLY A 180 18.95 8.88 9.71
N TYR A 181 19.78 9.18 10.68
CA TYR A 181 19.38 9.23 12.09
C TYR A 181 18.65 10.54 12.36
N PRO A 182 17.53 10.54 13.13
CA PRO A 182 16.80 11.74 13.48
C PRO A 182 17.58 12.68 14.42
#